data_8bf38552ee3ac8fc9062fdefc153d936
#
_entry.id   8bf38552ee3ac8fc9062fdefc153d936
#
_cell.length_a   1.000
_cell.length_b   1.000
_cell.length_c   1.000
_cell.angle_alpha   90.00
_cell.angle_beta   90.00
_cell.angle_gamma   90.00
#
_symmetry.space_group_name_H-M   'P 1'
#
loop_
_entity.id
_entity.type
_entity.pdbx_description
1 polymer ?
#
loop_
_entity_poly.entity_id
_entity_poly.type
_entity_poly.pdbx_seq_one_letter_code
_entity_poly.pdbx_strand_id
1 'polypeptide(L)'
;MAHRRIVEFLKLGQTLAQIDAEIARILADQQARSAFLHYRVGRLPPFPAHACLSVNNCVVHGTPGAYTKPMVEGDVLKIDIGVIHKGFVGDAGWTYTFKRFPSAGVKRLIEVSKESLRRGVTQLAPGKPLINFAKEVQGCVEKENPFYLIRGLGGHGYGRYVSDNDRGLHRPPYVSNMPPQYPGDWPEAAVRCEVGMLVAVEPMVAMGSTGETLQLKSQWPVYSKDGAMTAHHEHDVLVTEKGPRVLSAGMEDLPDIVG
;
A
#
# COMPACT_ATOMS: atom_id res chain seq x y z
N MET A 1 -9.08 3.26 11.68
CA MET A 1 -8.78 3.70 13.08
C MET A 1 -7.28 3.65 13.39
N ALA A 2 -6.55 2.57 13.10
CA ALA A 2 -5.12 2.47 13.42
C ALA A 2 -4.28 3.63 12.85
N HIS A 3 -4.43 3.95 11.57
CA HIS A 3 -3.74 5.09 10.95
C HIS A 3 -4.00 6.45 11.63
N ARG A 4 -5.22 6.74 12.05
CA ARG A 4 -5.51 8.00 12.79
C ARG A 4 -4.72 8.09 14.08
N ARG A 5 -4.62 6.99 14.83
CA ARG A 5 -3.87 6.95 16.08
C ARG A 5 -2.36 7.00 15.87
N ILE A 6 -1.83 6.30 14.85
CA ILE A 6 -0.39 6.32 14.61
C ILE A 6 0.08 7.70 14.15
N VAL A 7 -0.71 8.43 13.35
CA VAL A 7 -0.38 9.79 12.91
C VAL A 7 -0.15 10.74 14.09
N GLU A 8 -0.95 10.62 15.16
CA GLU A 8 -0.78 11.43 16.39
C GLU A 8 0.50 11.09 17.15
N PHE A 9 1.02 9.88 16.94
CA PHE A 9 2.26 9.43 17.58
C PHE A 9 3.53 9.83 16.81
N LEU A 10 3.44 9.97 15.46
CA LEU A 10 4.61 10.19 14.60
C LEU A 10 5.32 11.51 14.91
N LYS A 11 6.63 11.47 15.17
CA LYS A 11 7.49 12.63 15.40
C LYS A 11 8.94 12.36 15.02
N LEU A 12 9.72 13.43 14.83
CA LEU A 12 11.16 13.32 14.58
C LEU A 12 11.89 12.55 15.68
N GLY A 13 12.96 11.89 15.32
CA GLY A 13 13.81 11.13 16.24
C GLY A 13 13.30 9.72 16.56
N GLN A 14 12.09 9.35 16.14
CA GLN A 14 11.60 7.98 16.33
C GLN A 14 12.24 7.02 15.32
N THR A 15 12.52 5.80 15.77
CA THR A 15 12.93 4.68 14.91
C THR A 15 11.71 3.91 14.42
N LEU A 16 11.85 3.17 13.31
CA LEU A 16 10.78 2.28 12.82
C LEU A 16 10.39 1.23 13.86
N ALA A 17 11.33 0.77 14.70
CA ALA A 17 11.02 -0.15 15.79
C ALA A 17 10.06 0.45 16.84
N GLN A 18 10.20 1.73 17.15
CA GLN A 18 9.28 2.43 18.06
C GLN A 18 7.91 2.64 17.42
N ILE A 19 7.88 2.95 16.12
CA ILE A 19 6.63 3.11 15.35
C ILE A 19 5.90 1.76 15.27
N ASP A 20 6.59 0.66 14.96
CA ASP A 20 6.00 -0.68 14.91
C ASP A 20 5.45 -1.14 16.28
N ALA A 21 6.18 -0.87 17.36
CA ALA A 21 5.73 -1.16 18.72
C ALA A 21 4.45 -0.38 19.08
N GLU A 22 4.34 0.87 18.66
CA GLU A 22 3.12 1.67 18.88
C GLU A 22 1.96 1.12 18.03
N ILE A 23 2.19 0.70 16.79
CA ILE A 23 1.17 0.04 15.95
C ILE A 23 0.69 -1.23 16.64
N ALA A 24 1.59 -2.06 17.17
CA ALA A 24 1.22 -3.25 17.94
C ALA A 24 0.29 -2.92 19.12
N ARG A 25 0.61 -1.87 19.89
CA ARG A 25 -0.21 -1.38 21.00
C ARG A 25 -1.58 -0.90 20.52
N ILE A 26 -1.61 -0.12 19.43
CA ILE A 26 -2.86 0.38 18.84
C ILE A 26 -3.77 -0.77 18.40
N LEU A 27 -3.22 -1.81 17.76
CA LEU A 27 -3.99 -2.98 17.34
C LEU A 27 -4.53 -3.74 18.54
N ALA A 28 -3.72 -3.97 19.57
CA ALA A 28 -4.15 -4.63 20.79
C ALA A 28 -5.30 -3.89 21.50
N ASP A 29 -5.21 -2.57 21.62
CA ASP A 29 -6.27 -1.72 22.20
C ASP A 29 -7.59 -1.83 21.42
N GLN A 30 -7.52 -2.10 20.12
CA GLN A 30 -8.69 -2.29 19.25
C GLN A 30 -9.16 -3.76 19.19
N GLN A 31 -8.58 -4.65 20.01
CA GLN A 31 -8.83 -6.09 19.96
C GLN A 31 -8.61 -6.70 18.58
N ALA A 32 -7.67 -6.12 17.83
CA ALA A 32 -7.24 -6.57 16.51
C ALA A 32 -5.84 -7.17 16.58
N ARG A 33 -5.46 -7.92 15.56
CA ARG A 33 -4.10 -8.46 15.38
C ARG A 33 -3.54 -8.01 14.04
N SER A 34 -2.22 -7.94 13.95
CA SER A 34 -1.55 -7.74 12.67
C SER A 34 -1.79 -8.93 11.74
N ALA A 35 -2.15 -8.63 10.49
CA ALA A 35 -2.18 -9.61 9.41
C ALA A 35 -0.77 -9.90 8.87
N PHE A 36 0.21 -9.03 9.17
CA PHE A 36 1.57 -9.13 8.62
C PHE A 36 2.56 -9.85 9.52
N LEU A 37 2.54 -9.61 10.84
CA LEU A 37 3.50 -10.24 11.75
C LEU A 37 3.54 -11.76 11.57
N HIS A 38 4.71 -12.30 11.23
CA HIS A 38 4.97 -13.70 10.91
C HIS A 38 4.27 -14.24 9.64
N TYR A 39 3.76 -13.34 8.77
CA TYR A 39 3.24 -13.72 7.47
C TYR A 39 4.34 -14.37 6.62
N ARG A 40 3.98 -15.39 5.83
CA ARG A 40 4.93 -16.18 5.04
C ARG A 40 4.59 -16.15 3.57
N VAL A 41 5.58 -15.84 2.74
CA VAL A 41 5.47 -15.87 1.28
C VAL A 41 6.67 -16.63 0.71
N GLY A 42 6.41 -17.70 -0.01
CA GLY A 42 7.43 -18.46 -0.71
C GLY A 42 8.59 -18.87 0.19
N ARG A 43 9.81 -18.43 -0.13
CA ARG A 43 11.05 -18.74 0.61
C ARG A 43 11.53 -17.59 1.51
N LEU A 44 10.77 -16.51 1.63
CA LEU A 44 11.11 -15.42 2.53
C LEU A 44 10.98 -15.86 3.99
N PRO A 45 11.78 -15.29 4.91
CA PRO A 45 11.57 -15.50 6.34
C PRO A 45 10.20 -14.96 6.75
N PRO A 46 9.63 -15.38 7.89
CA PRO A 46 8.41 -14.76 8.40
C PRO A 46 8.55 -13.25 8.48
N PHE A 47 7.52 -12.49 8.06
CA PHE A 47 7.55 -11.04 8.15
C PHE A 47 7.75 -10.59 9.61
N PRO A 48 8.73 -9.73 9.89
CA PRO A 48 9.20 -9.53 11.27
C PRO A 48 8.50 -8.40 12.03
N ALA A 49 7.48 -7.75 11.45
CA ALA A 49 6.88 -6.54 12.00
C ALA A 49 5.35 -6.58 11.96
N HIS A 50 4.70 -5.67 12.71
CA HIS A 50 3.23 -5.55 12.74
C HIS A 50 2.69 -4.79 11.55
N ALA A 51 3.52 -3.93 10.92
CA ALA A 51 3.19 -3.16 9.74
C ALA A 51 4.37 -3.13 8.75
N CYS A 52 4.08 -2.87 7.47
CA CYS A 52 5.12 -2.47 6.52
C CYS A 52 5.47 -1.01 6.75
N LEU A 53 6.75 -0.74 7.03
CA LEU A 53 7.28 0.60 7.31
C LEU A 53 8.40 0.91 6.30
N SER A 54 8.04 1.59 5.22
CA SER A 54 8.90 1.77 4.06
C SER A 54 9.36 3.23 3.92
N VAL A 55 10.66 3.48 4.07
CA VAL A 55 11.24 4.84 4.10
C VAL A 55 11.82 5.21 2.74
N ASN A 56 11.54 6.42 2.27
CA ASN A 56 12.12 7.06 1.09
C ASN A 56 12.00 6.22 -0.19
N ASN A 57 13.09 5.63 -0.66
CA ASN A 57 13.17 4.77 -1.84
C ASN A 57 12.76 3.31 -1.60
N CYS A 58 12.51 2.91 -0.36
CA CYS A 58 11.85 1.65 -0.08
C CYS A 58 10.39 1.78 -0.52
N VAL A 59 9.96 0.98 -1.48
CA VAL A 59 8.60 1.04 -2.06
C VAL A 59 7.58 0.50 -1.07
N VAL A 60 7.75 -0.80 -0.72
CA VAL A 60 6.86 -1.58 0.16
C VAL A 60 7.65 -2.60 0.96
N HIS A 61 7.00 -3.28 1.87
CA HIS A 61 7.53 -4.36 2.71
C HIS A 61 8.75 -3.95 3.55
N GLY A 62 8.92 -2.64 3.79
CA GLY A 62 9.95 -2.12 4.68
C GLY A 62 9.78 -2.66 6.10
N THR A 63 10.90 -2.88 6.79
CA THR A 63 10.92 -3.43 8.14
C THR A 63 11.80 -2.60 9.07
N PRO A 64 11.55 -2.62 10.39
CA PRO A 64 12.40 -1.94 11.36
C PRO A 64 13.88 -2.32 11.28
N GLY A 65 14.17 -3.58 10.92
CA GLY A 65 15.56 -4.05 10.76
C GLY A 65 16.26 -3.55 9.49
N ALA A 66 15.49 -3.16 8.47
CA ALA A 66 16.03 -2.65 7.20
C ALA A 66 16.37 -1.15 7.24
N TYR A 67 15.74 -0.39 8.14
CA TYR A 67 16.02 1.03 8.36
C TYR A 67 16.02 1.33 9.86
N THR A 68 17.22 1.44 10.43
CA THR A 68 17.44 1.58 11.87
C THR A 68 17.70 3.01 12.33
N LYS A 69 17.83 3.96 11.37
CA LYS A 69 18.06 5.37 11.70
C LYS A 69 16.76 5.99 12.24
N PRO A 70 16.87 6.99 13.14
CA PRO A 70 15.70 7.76 13.54
C PRO A 70 15.18 8.61 12.38
N MET A 71 13.86 8.84 12.35
CA MET A 71 13.19 9.70 11.37
C MET A 71 13.71 11.13 11.47
N VAL A 72 14.04 11.70 10.32
CA VAL A 72 14.51 13.08 10.21
C VAL A 72 13.56 13.90 9.35
N GLU A 73 13.74 15.22 9.40
CA GLU A 73 12.95 16.14 8.61
C GLU A 73 13.09 15.86 7.10
N GLY A 74 11.96 15.76 6.41
CA GLY A 74 11.88 15.45 4.98
C GLY A 74 11.88 13.96 4.66
N ASP A 75 12.00 13.06 5.64
CA ASP A 75 11.78 11.64 5.37
C ASP A 75 10.34 11.38 4.90
N VAL A 76 10.20 10.46 3.96
CA VAL A 76 8.92 9.97 3.43
C VAL A 76 8.70 8.56 3.96
N LEU A 77 7.68 8.36 4.79
CA LEU A 77 7.34 7.07 5.39
C LEU A 77 6.02 6.57 4.83
N LYS A 78 6.04 5.41 4.19
CA LYS A 78 4.84 4.64 3.84
C LYS A 78 4.57 3.68 4.99
N ILE A 79 3.39 3.82 5.58
CA ILE A 79 2.86 2.90 6.60
C ILE A 79 1.73 2.12 5.96
N ASP A 80 1.82 0.82 6.00
CA ASP A 80 0.82 -0.09 5.51
C ASP A 80 0.49 -1.09 6.63
N ILE A 81 -0.81 -1.19 6.98
CA ILE A 81 -1.28 -1.93 8.16
C ILE A 81 -2.38 -2.90 7.76
N GLY A 82 -2.00 -4.18 7.67
CA GLY A 82 -2.94 -5.28 7.57
C GLY A 82 -3.48 -5.69 8.95
N VAL A 83 -4.78 -5.83 9.07
CA VAL A 83 -5.45 -6.16 10.34
C VAL A 83 -6.32 -7.40 10.23
N ILE A 84 -6.37 -8.19 11.31
CA ILE A 84 -7.33 -9.26 11.53
C ILE A 84 -8.19 -8.87 12.73
N HIS A 85 -9.50 -8.74 12.52
CA HIS A 85 -10.46 -8.44 13.58
C HIS A 85 -11.74 -9.28 13.41
N LYS A 86 -12.09 -10.08 14.42
CA LYS A 86 -13.29 -10.94 14.41
C LYS A 86 -13.43 -11.83 13.17
N GLY A 87 -12.31 -12.34 12.65
CA GLY A 87 -12.27 -13.21 11.47
C GLY A 87 -12.29 -12.47 10.11
N PHE A 88 -12.38 -11.14 10.12
CA PHE A 88 -12.24 -10.32 8.92
C PHE A 88 -10.82 -9.83 8.79
N VAL A 89 -10.39 -9.62 7.53
CA VAL A 89 -9.09 -9.05 7.17
C VAL A 89 -9.34 -7.74 6.45
N GLY A 90 -8.53 -6.74 6.74
CA GLY A 90 -8.52 -5.47 6.03
C GLY A 90 -7.10 -4.93 5.94
N ASP A 91 -6.83 -4.13 4.95
CA ASP A 91 -5.53 -3.55 4.65
C ASP A 91 -5.64 -2.09 4.25
N ALA A 92 -4.64 -1.28 4.60
CA ALA A 92 -4.59 0.10 4.15
C ALA A 92 -3.17 0.66 4.28
N GLY A 93 -2.70 1.30 3.22
CA GLY A 93 -1.40 1.94 3.13
C GLY A 93 -1.50 3.45 2.91
N TRP A 94 -0.67 4.24 3.59
CA TRP A 94 -0.63 5.69 3.42
C TRP A 94 0.78 6.26 3.56
N THR A 95 1.04 7.34 2.81
CA THR A 95 2.35 8.01 2.75
C THR A 95 2.34 9.29 3.57
N TYR A 96 3.35 9.46 4.42
CA TYR A 96 3.56 10.63 5.29
C TYR A 96 4.93 11.24 5.07
N THR A 97 5.07 12.55 5.30
CA THR A 97 6.35 13.25 5.33
C THR A 97 6.57 13.89 6.70
N PHE A 98 7.82 13.91 7.17
CA PHE A 98 8.14 14.48 8.48
C PHE A 98 8.45 15.98 8.37
N LYS A 99 7.68 16.82 9.09
CA LYS A 99 7.77 18.29 9.21
C LYS A 99 7.50 19.05 7.93
N ARG A 100 7.96 18.58 6.77
CA ARG A 100 7.76 19.23 5.47
C ARG A 100 7.93 18.24 4.32
N PHE A 101 7.45 18.61 3.16
CA PHE A 101 7.86 17.91 1.93
C PHE A 101 9.33 18.20 1.64
N PRO A 102 10.16 17.20 1.36
CA PRO A 102 11.58 17.41 1.05
C PRO A 102 11.80 18.20 -0.24
N SER A 103 10.83 18.17 -1.15
CA SER A 103 10.84 18.97 -2.39
C SER A 103 9.42 19.14 -2.95
N ALA A 104 9.25 20.08 -3.88
CA ALA A 104 8.00 20.23 -4.64
C ALA A 104 7.68 18.96 -5.48
N GLY A 105 8.71 18.27 -5.96
CA GLY A 105 8.57 16.99 -6.68
C GLY A 105 7.95 15.90 -5.80
N VAL A 106 8.37 15.76 -4.54
CA VAL A 106 7.82 14.78 -3.60
C VAL A 106 6.38 15.15 -3.21
N LYS A 107 6.09 16.43 -3.02
CA LYS A 107 4.70 16.87 -2.83
C LYS A 107 3.83 16.43 -4.00
N ARG A 108 4.26 16.70 -5.23
CA ARG A 108 3.53 16.30 -6.44
C ARG A 108 3.41 14.78 -6.59
N LEU A 109 4.45 14.01 -6.24
CA LEU A 109 4.43 12.56 -6.21
C LEU A 109 3.29 12.02 -5.31
N ILE A 110 3.18 12.54 -4.10
CA ILE A 110 2.14 12.14 -3.12
C ILE A 110 0.75 12.51 -3.65
N GLU A 111 0.57 13.73 -4.17
CA GLU A 111 -0.69 14.17 -4.77
C GLU A 111 -1.13 13.28 -5.94
N VAL A 112 -0.20 12.96 -6.85
CA VAL A 112 -0.47 12.10 -8.02
C VAL A 112 -0.77 10.67 -7.60
N SER A 113 -0.07 10.13 -6.62
CA SER A 113 -0.33 8.79 -6.08
C SER A 113 -1.76 8.71 -5.52
N LYS A 114 -2.20 9.67 -4.72
CA LYS A 114 -3.58 9.75 -4.20
C LYS A 114 -4.61 9.90 -5.32
N GLU A 115 -4.35 10.81 -6.26
CA GLU A 115 -5.26 11.06 -7.38
C GLU A 115 -5.41 9.82 -8.26
N SER A 116 -4.32 9.11 -8.54
CA SER A 116 -4.37 7.86 -9.32
C SER A 116 -5.22 6.79 -8.64
N LEU A 117 -5.10 6.67 -7.31
CA LEU A 117 -5.93 5.76 -6.51
C LEU A 117 -7.42 6.14 -6.57
N ARG A 118 -7.76 7.41 -6.34
CA ARG A 118 -9.15 7.91 -6.40
C ARG A 118 -9.77 7.65 -7.78
N ARG A 119 -9.06 8.00 -8.85
CA ARG A 119 -9.52 7.80 -10.23
C ARG A 119 -9.68 6.32 -10.55
N GLY A 120 -8.69 5.49 -10.18
CA GLY A 120 -8.74 4.05 -10.36
C GLY A 120 -9.95 3.42 -9.66
N VAL A 121 -10.21 3.78 -8.42
CA VAL A 121 -11.36 3.29 -7.64
C VAL A 121 -12.70 3.50 -8.37
N THR A 122 -12.88 4.61 -9.08
CA THR A 122 -14.13 4.86 -9.84
C THR A 122 -14.40 3.82 -10.93
N GLN A 123 -13.38 3.05 -11.32
CA GLN A 123 -13.48 2.00 -12.33
C GLN A 123 -13.91 0.64 -11.77
N LEU A 124 -13.92 0.47 -10.45
CA LEU A 124 -14.32 -0.77 -9.78
C LEU A 124 -15.84 -0.87 -9.61
N ALA A 125 -16.58 -0.63 -10.67
CA ALA A 125 -18.05 -0.70 -10.67
C ALA A 125 -18.54 -2.03 -11.26
N PRO A 126 -19.75 -2.51 -10.89
CA PRO A 126 -20.29 -3.77 -11.37
C PRO A 126 -20.20 -3.91 -12.90
N GLY A 127 -19.72 -5.06 -13.36
CA GLY A 127 -19.57 -5.39 -14.78
C GLY A 127 -18.35 -4.80 -15.48
N LYS A 128 -17.65 -3.81 -14.89
CA LYS A 128 -16.41 -3.28 -15.46
C LYS A 128 -15.26 -4.26 -15.23
N PRO A 129 -14.37 -4.49 -16.22
CA PRO A 129 -13.22 -5.34 -16.05
C PRO A 129 -12.13 -4.64 -15.23
N LEU A 130 -11.34 -5.41 -14.45
CA LEU A 130 -10.25 -4.91 -13.59
C LEU A 130 -9.21 -4.09 -14.35
N ILE A 131 -8.98 -4.40 -15.63
CA ILE A 131 -8.05 -3.62 -16.47
C ILE A 131 -8.40 -2.14 -16.56
N ASN A 132 -9.67 -1.75 -16.34
CA ASN A 132 -10.06 -0.35 -16.36
C ASN A 132 -9.45 0.44 -15.20
N PHE A 133 -9.33 -0.17 -14.00
CA PHE A 133 -8.58 0.39 -12.88
C PHE A 133 -7.12 0.68 -13.30
N ALA A 134 -6.44 -0.33 -13.82
CA ALA A 134 -5.05 -0.21 -14.24
C ALA A 134 -4.81 0.86 -15.32
N LYS A 135 -5.70 0.95 -16.30
CA LYS A 135 -5.65 1.97 -17.38
C LYS A 135 -5.77 3.38 -16.82
N GLU A 136 -6.68 3.58 -15.88
CA GLU A 136 -6.91 4.88 -15.26
C GLU A 136 -5.73 5.29 -14.38
N VAL A 137 -5.22 4.36 -13.57
CA VAL A 137 -4.03 4.58 -12.72
C VAL A 137 -2.81 4.92 -13.60
N GLN A 138 -2.54 4.13 -14.65
CA GLN A 138 -1.43 4.40 -15.54
C GLN A 138 -1.60 5.74 -16.30
N GLY A 139 -2.80 6.03 -16.74
CA GLY A 139 -3.13 7.31 -17.39
C GLY A 139 -2.72 8.49 -16.52
N CYS A 140 -3.16 8.48 -15.26
CA CYS A 140 -2.84 9.51 -14.29
C CYS A 140 -1.33 9.62 -14.00
N VAL A 141 -0.66 8.50 -13.75
CA VAL A 141 0.73 8.50 -13.27
C VAL A 141 1.75 8.72 -14.39
N GLU A 142 1.62 7.96 -15.50
CA GLU A 142 2.68 7.88 -16.51
C GLU A 142 2.40 8.70 -17.77
N LYS A 143 1.12 9.05 -18.08
CA LYS A 143 0.77 9.82 -19.27
C LYS A 143 0.53 11.29 -18.98
N GLU A 144 -0.05 11.62 -17.83
CA GLU A 144 -0.37 12.98 -17.44
C GLU A 144 0.69 13.60 -16.51
N ASN A 145 1.55 12.77 -15.90
CA ASN A 145 2.60 13.19 -14.97
C ASN A 145 3.92 12.47 -15.27
N PRO A 146 5.07 13.06 -14.89
CA PRO A 146 6.39 12.49 -15.16
C PRO A 146 6.83 11.48 -14.09
N PHE A 147 5.94 10.55 -13.71
CA PHE A 147 6.22 9.54 -12.70
C PHE A 147 6.07 8.14 -13.29
N TYR A 148 6.50 7.13 -12.55
CA TYR A 148 6.47 5.74 -12.97
C TYR A 148 5.72 4.88 -11.96
N LEU A 149 4.86 4.01 -12.48
CA LEU A 149 4.26 2.94 -11.67
C LEU A 149 5.31 1.85 -11.40
N ILE A 150 5.35 1.38 -10.16
CA ILE A 150 6.18 0.23 -9.79
C ILE A 150 5.65 -1.03 -10.49
N ARG A 151 6.58 -1.78 -11.07
CA ARG A 151 6.30 -2.99 -11.84
C ARG A 151 6.22 -4.23 -10.95
N GLY A 152 5.35 -5.17 -11.30
CA GLY A 152 5.26 -6.48 -10.66
C GLY A 152 4.65 -6.50 -9.26
N LEU A 153 4.12 -5.38 -8.80
CA LEU A 153 3.37 -5.25 -7.55
C LEU A 153 1.98 -4.69 -7.83
N GLY A 154 1.03 -5.00 -6.93
CA GLY A 154 -0.34 -4.53 -7.07
C GLY A 154 -1.26 -5.11 -6.01
N GLY A 155 -2.52 -4.74 -6.06
CA GLY A 155 -3.55 -5.11 -5.12
C GLY A 155 -4.05 -6.55 -5.26
N HIS A 156 -4.97 -6.92 -4.39
CA HIS A 156 -5.43 -8.30 -4.24
C HIS A 156 -6.85 -8.39 -3.69
N GLY A 157 -7.46 -9.55 -3.84
CA GLY A 157 -8.69 -9.88 -3.15
C GLY A 157 -8.45 -10.35 -1.72
N TYR A 158 -9.54 -10.62 -1.01
CA TYR A 158 -9.56 -11.10 0.36
C TYR A 158 -10.31 -12.42 0.52
N GLY A 159 -9.87 -13.22 1.48
CA GLY A 159 -10.62 -14.31 2.07
C GLY A 159 -10.96 -14.01 3.54
N ARG A 160 -11.56 -14.97 4.21
CA ARG A 160 -11.68 -14.94 5.68
C ARG A 160 -10.40 -15.43 6.33
N TYR A 161 -10.09 -14.89 7.50
CA TYR A 161 -9.09 -15.50 8.36
C TYR A 161 -9.54 -16.89 8.79
N VAL A 162 -8.71 -17.88 8.54
CA VAL A 162 -8.92 -19.27 8.96
C VAL A 162 -7.93 -19.65 10.07
N SER A 163 -6.64 -19.35 9.85
CA SER A 163 -5.54 -19.65 10.79
C SER A 163 -4.34 -18.73 10.50
N ASP A 164 -3.30 -18.82 11.33
CA ASP A 164 -2.05 -18.08 11.09
C ASP A 164 -1.30 -18.55 9.81
N ASN A 165 -1.59 -19.76 9.33
CA ASN A 165 -1.10 -20.26 8.04
C ASN A 165 -2.02 -19.89 6.86
N ASP A 166 -3.26 -19.50 7.14
CA ASP A 166 -4.24 -19.04 6.17
C ASP A 166 -4.98 -17.81 6.71
N ARG A 167 -4.38 -16.65 6.51
CA ARG A 167 -4.90 -15.38 7.02
C ARG A 167 -5.98 -14.76 6.16
N GLY A 168 -6.24 -15.33 4.98
CA GLY A 168 -7.18 -14.73 4.02
C GLY A 168 -6.66 -13.47 3.35
N LEU A 169 -5.42 -13.10 3.57
CA LEU A 169 -4.72 -12.00 2.89
C LEU A 169 -4.20 -12.48 1.53
N HIS A 170 -4.06 -11.57 0.55
CA HIS A 170 -3.54 -11.85 -0.80
C HIS A 170 -4.26 -13.01 -1.52
N ARG A 171 -5.58 -12.88 -1.64
CA ARG A 171 -6.41 -13.81 -2.44
C ARG A 171 -6.64 -13.29 -3.85
N PRO A 172 -6.97 -14.14 -4.80
CA PRO A 172 -7.47 -13.69 -6.09
C PRO A 172 -8.72 -12.79 -5.92
N PRO A 173 -8.93 -11.85 -6.87
CA PRO A 173 -8.08 -11.59 -8.02
C PRO A 173 -6.85 -10.76 -7.65
N TYR A 174 -5.74 -10.94 -8.38
CA TYR A 174 -4.66 -9.95 -8.40
C TYR A 174 -5.15 -8.69 -9.14
N VAL A 175 -4.82 -7.51 -8.63
CA VAL A 175 -5.22 -6.22 -9.23
C VAL A 175 -3.98 -5.41 -9.60
N SER A 176 -3.56 -5.52 -10.84
CA SER A 176 -2.40 -4.78 -11.34
C SER A 176 -2.64 -3.27 -11.37
N ASN A 177 -1.61 -2.50 -11.04
CA ASN A 177 -1.62 -1.03 -11.15
C ASN A 177 -1.43 -0.54 -12.59
N MET A 178 -1.12 -1.43 -13.53
CA MET A 178 -0.92 -1.09 -14.93
C MET A 178 -1.44 -2.19 -15.86
N PRO A 179 -1.88 -1.82 -17.07
CA PRO A 179 -2.29 -2.80 -18.08
C PRO A 179 -1.16 -3.77 -18.43
N PRO A 180 -1.47 -5.02 -18.77
CA PRO A 180 -0.49 -5.99 -19.21
C PRO A 180 0.12 -5.55 -20.56
N GLN A 181 1.41 -5.80 -20.75
CA GLN A 181 2.07 -5.63 -22.05
C GLN A 181 1.73 -6.78 -23.00
N TYR A 182 1.63 -8.00 -22.45
CA TYR A 182 1.24 -9.21 -23.15
C TYR A 182 0.05 -9.88 -22.47
N PRO A 183 -0.80 -10.62 -23.21
CA PRO A 183 -2.02 -11.26 -22.65
C PRO A 183 -1.78 -12.16 -21.43
N GLY A 184 -0.58 -12.74 -21.29
CA GLY A 184 -0.23 -13.63 -20.18
C GLY A 184 0.27 -12.91 -18.91
N ASP A 185 0.60 -11.63 -18.99
CA ASP A 185 1.20 -10.89 -17.86
C ASP A 185 0.23 -10.67 -16.69
N TRP A 186 -1.07 -10.64 -17.00
CA TRP A 186 -2.13 -10.48 -16.01
C TRP A 186 -3.39 -11.23 -16.45
N PRO A 187 -3.53 -12.51 -16.11
CA PRO A 187 -4.68 -13.33 -16.50
C PRO A 187 -6.03 -12.78 -16.02
N GLU A 188 -6.05 -12.13 -14.84
CA GLU A 188 -7.26 -11.56 -14.24
C GLU A 188 -7.67 -10.20 -14.83
N ALA A 189 -6.94 -9.63 -15.77
CA ALA A 189 -7.23 -8.31 -16.36
C ALA A 189 -8.67 -8.16 -16.88
N ALA A 190 -9.24 -9.23 -17.44
CA ALA A 190 -10.60 -9.27 -17.97
C ALA A 190 -11.68 -9.65 -16.94
N VAL A 191 -11.29 -10.03 -15.72
CA VAL A 191 -12.24 -10.33 -14.64
C VAL A 191 -13.12 -9.11 -14.40
N ARG A 192 -14.43 -9.33 -14.38
CA ARG A 192 -15.40 -8.25 -14.15
C ARG A 192 -15.67 -8.09 -12.66
N CYS A 193 -15.76 -6.84 -12.23
CA CYS A 193 -16.17 -6.53 -10.87
C CYS A 193 -17.61 -7.05 -10.64
N GLU A 194 -17.78 -7.83 -9.60
CA GLU A 194 -19.06 -8.37 -9.17
C GLU A 194 -19.48 -7.74 -7.84
N VAL A 195 -20.78 -7.59 -7.62
CA VAL A 195 -21.31 -7.10 -6.34
C VAL A 195 -20.90 -8.06 -5.23
N GLY A 196 -20.30 -7.51 -4.16
CA GLY A 196 -19.73 -8.28 -3.06
C GLY A 196 -18.23 -8.53 -3.19
N MET A 197 -17.59 -8.26 -4.35
CA MET A 197 -16.15 -8.33 -4.50
C MET A 197 -15.48 -7.31 -3.57
N LEU A 198 -14.52 -7.76 -2.77
CA LEU A 198 -13.68 -6.92 -1.90
C LEU A 198 -12.23 -7.03 -2.37
N VAL A 199 -11.61 -5.91 -2.66
CA VAL A 199 -10.22 -5.85 -3.13
C VAL A 199 -9.45 -4.73 -2.43
N ALA A 200 -8.16 -4.99 -2.15
CA ALA A 200 -7.17 -3.95 -1.94
C ALA A 200 -6.73 -3.39 -3.30
N VAL A 201 -6.60 -2.08 -3.40
CA VAL A 201 -6.05 -1.40 -4.58
C VAL A 201 -5.04 -0.36 -4.14
N GLU A 202 -3.82 -0.45 -4.68
CA GLU A 202 -2.64 0.11 -4.04
C GLU A 202 -1.59 0.61 -5.05
N PRO A 203 -1.82 1.72 -5.75
CA PRO A 203 -0.82 2.30 -6.63
C PRO A 203 0.47 2.64 -5.88
N MET A 204 1.58 2.12 -6.38
CA MET A 204 2.94 2.44 -5.93
C MET A 204 3.62 3.25 -7.01
N VAL A 205 4.03 4.47 -6.68
CA VAL A 205 4.53 5.46 -7.63
C VAL A 205 5.95 5.88 -7.28
N ALA A 206 6.83 5.95 -8.28
CA ALA A 206 8.21 6.42 -8.15
C ALA A 206 8.45 7.71 -8.95
N MET A 207 9.22 8.65 -8.39
CA MET A 207 9.63 9.88 -9.08
C MET A 207 11.01 9.75 -9.73
N GLY A 208 11.34 8.56 -10.19
CA GLY A 208 12.64 8.28 -10.81
C GLY A 208 12.59 8.26 -12.33
N SER A 209 13.46 7.45 -12.91
CA SER A 209 13.57 7.21 -14.35
C SER A 209 12.92 5.90 -14.80
N THR A 210 12.47 5.08 -13.85
CA THR A 210 11.93 3.75 -14.12
C THR A 210 11.00 3.29 -12.98
N GLY A 211 10.08 2.36 -13.30
CA GLY A 211 9.26 1.63 -12.31
C GLY A 211 9.86 0.30 -11.87
N GLU A 212 11.11 0.00 -12.25
CA GLU A 212 11.77 -1.25 -11.85
C GLU A 212 12.15 -1.26 -10.37
N THR A 213 12.20 -2.47 -9.79
CA THR A 213 12.51 -2.67 -8.38
C THR A 213 13.80 -3.45 -8.16
N LEU A 214 14.35 -3.30 -6.97
CA LEU A 214 15.43 -4.10 -6.43
C LEU A 214 14.99 -4.71 -5.10
N GLN A 215 15.02 -6.03 -5.02
CA GLN A 215 14.82 -6.76 -3.76
C GLN A 215 16.03 -7.67 -3.52
N LEU A 216 16.64 -7.55 -2.35
CA LEU A 216 17.75 -8.41 -1.98
C LEU A 216 17.25 -9.82 -1.64
N LYS A 217 18.06 -10.83 -1.99
CA LYS A 217 17.71 -12.23 -1.74
C LYS A 217 17.37 -12.48 -0.27
N SER A 218 16.26 -13.15 -0.03
CA SER A 218 15.74 -13.49 1.30
C SER A 218 15.44 -12.30 2.22
N GLN A 219 15.22 -11.11 1.64
CA GLN A 219 14.81 -9.92 2.38
C GLN A 219 13.44 -9.44 1.90
N TRP A 220 12.67 -8.85 2.82
CA TRP A 220 11.34 -8.33 2.53
C TRP A 220 11.33 -6.99 1.79
N PRO A 221 12.15 -5.99 2.18
CA PRO A 221 12.05 -4.67 1.58
C PRO A 221 12.28 -4.67 0.07
N VAL A 222 11.39 -4.00 -0.63
CA VAL A 222 11.48 -3.77 -2.07
C VAL A 222 11.82 -2.30 -2.29
N TYR A 223 12.87 -2.01 -3.02
CA TYR A 223 13.35 -0.66 -3.28
C TYR A 223 13.12 -0.28 -4.75
N SER A 224 12.97 1.02 -5.03
CA SER A 224 13.12 1.53 -6.39
C SER A 224 14.54 1.27 -6.88
N LYS A 225 14.70 0.74 -8.10
CA LYS A 225 16.01 0.30 -8.63
C LYS A 225 16.98 1.46 -8.81
N ASP A 226 16.48 2.62 -9.14
CA ASP A 226 17.25 3.85 -9.35
C ASP A 226 17.43 4.71 -8.07
N GLY A 227 16.94 4.23 -6.92
CA GLY A 227 17.03 4.93 -5.65
C GLY A 227 16.05 6.10 -5.48
N ALA A 228 15.11 6.25 -6.40
CA ALA A 228 14.17 7.37 -6.38
C ALA A 228 13.16 7.27 -5.23
N MET A 229 12.68 8.43 -4.75
CA MET A 229 11.58 8.54 -3.79
C MET A 229 10.32 7.88 -4.33
N THR A 230 9.56 7.25 -3.44
CA THR A 230 8.32 6.54 -3.78
C THR A 230 7.17 6.95 -2.87
N ALA A 231 5.95 6.84 -3.37
CA ALA A 231 4.71 6.95 -2.61
C ALA A 231 3.85 5.70 -2.81
N HIS A 232 3.11 5.33 -1.78
CA HIS A 232 2.17 4.22 -1.76
C HIS A 232 0.89 4.66 -1.03
N HIS A 233 -0.25 4.53 -1.69
CA HIS A 233 -1.56 4.77 -1.10
C HIS A 233 -2.47 3.60 -1.46
N GLU A 234 -3.23 3.15 -0.49
CA GLU A 234 -4.02 1.93 -0.61
C GLU A 234 -5.39 2.08 0.04
N HIS A 235 -6.37 1.49 -0.62
CA HIS A 235 -7.73 1.38 -0.11
C HIS A 235 -8.30 -0.02 -0.25
N ASP A 236 -9.04 -0.42 0.79
CA ASP A 236 -10.04 -1.49 0.69
C ASP A 236 -11.29 -0.98 -0.03
N VAL A 237 -11.66 -1.65 -1.11
CA VAL A 237 -12.83 -1.28 -1.93
C VAL A 237 -13.80 -2.44 -2.06
N LEU A 238 -15.03 -2.22 -1.61
CA LEU A 238 -16.16 -3.13 -1.80
C LEU A 238 -16.97 -2.71 -3.03
N VAL A 239 -17.13 -3.62 -3.97
CA VAL A 239 -18.04 -3.42 -5.12
C VAL A 239 -19.48 -3.60 -4.63
N THR A 240 -20.31 -2.56 -4.77
CA THR A 240 -21.73 -2.59 -4.39
C THR A 240 -22.61 -2.38 -5.64
N GLU A 241 -23.90 -2.64 -5.53
CA GLU A 241 -24.87 -2.35 -6.61
C GLU A 241 -24.82 -0.89 -7.07
N LYS A 242 -24.46 0.04 -6.18
CA LYS A 242 -24.36 1.48 -6.46
C LYS A 242 -22.97 1.92 -6.96
N GLY A 243 -22.04 0.97 -7.14
CA GLY A 243 -20.64 1.22 -7.50
C GLY A 243 -19.66 0.95 -6.37
N PRO A 244 -18.40 1.37 -6.50
CA PRO A 244 -17.36 1.13 -5.51
C PRO A 244 -17.62 1.87 -4.20
N ARG A 245 -17.44 1.18 -3.09
CA ARG A 245 -17.47 1.76 -1.74
C ARG A 245 -16.10 1.59 -1.10
N VAL A 246 -15.41 2.69 -0.84
CA VAL A 246 -14.14 2.70 -0.12
C VAL A 246 -14.39 2.46 1.37
N LEU A 247 -13.91 1.36 1.91
CA LEU A 247 -14.07 1.01 3.33
C LEU A 247 -13.08 1.77 4.22
N SER A 248 -11.92 2.10 3.67
CA SER A 248 -10.85 2.88 4.30
C SER A 248 -10.90 4.38 3.97
N ALA A 249 -12.05 4.92 3.53
CA ALA A 249 -12.19 6.32 3.07
C ALA A 249 -11.66 7.37 4.07
N GLY A 250 -11.72 7.10 5.39
CA GLY A 250 -11.17 8.01 6.40
C GLY A 250 -9.64 8.21 6.35
N MET A 251 -8.93 7.50 5.46
CA MET A 251 -7.51 7.75 5.18
C MET A 251 -7.29 9.06 4.44
N GLU A 252 -8.24 9.46 3.62
CA GLU A 252 -8.19 10.72 2.84
C GLU A 252 -8.17 11.99 3.72
N ASP A 253 -8.65 11.88 4.95
CA ASP A 253 -8.67 12.98 5.92
C ASP A 253 -7.35 13.12 6.68
N LEU A 254 -6.39 12.21 6.49
CA LEU A 254 -5.13 12.21 7.21
C LEU A 254 -4.16 13.25 6.62
N PRO A 255 -3.34 13.91 7.48
CA PRO A 255 -2.37 14.87 7.00
C PRO A 255 -1.24 14.19 6.24
N ASP A 256 -0.71 14.85 5.21
CA ASP A 256 0.50 14.40 4.52
C ASP A 256 1.77 14.71 5.32
N ILE A 257 1.71 15.71 6.19
CA ILE A 257 2.84 16.15 7.01
C ILE A 257 2.57 15.80 8.47
N VAL A 258 3.52 15.14 9.10
CA VAL A 258 3.48 14.67 10.49
C VAL A 258 4.69 15.15 11.29
N GLY A 259 4.63 15.03 12.61
CA GLY A 259 5.74 15.29 13.54
C GLY A 259 5.78 16.69 14.09
#